data_d58f924142a254ff166b891ab601098e
#
_entry.id   d58f924142a254ff166b891ab601098e
#
_cell.length_a   1.000
_cell.length_b   1.000
_cell.length_c   1.000
_cell.angle_alpha   90.00
_cell.angle_beta   90.00
_cell.angle_gamma   90.00
#
_symmetry.space_group_name_H-M   'P 1'
#
loop_
_entity.id
_entity.type
_entity.pdbx_description
1 polymer ?
#
loop_
_entity_poly.entity_id
_entity_poly.type
_entity_poly.pdbx_seq_one_letter_code
_entity_poly.pdbx_strand_id
1 'polypeptide(L)'
;MVFASKKTIYASEQDRPDVALARQIWAANQAGLNFERLVFVDETGTTTSMVRMHGWGEKGRKLLAKAPHGHWMTSTFVAGLRHDGILAPQLIPCPMTGNIFQQWLEECLIPEMAPGSIVVADNLSAHKVAGIRQCLEDAGMGLLYLPPYSPDFNPIELVFSKLKALLRRAAARSFDAICDALKTILEKFRPNECANYLKHAGYVQT
;
A
#
# COMPACT_ATOMS: atom_id res chain seq x y z
N MET A 1 -0.02 19.33 -32.96
CA MET A 1 0.76 18.55 -31.98
C MET A 1 0.20 18.88 -30.60
N VAL A 2 -0.44 17.94 -29.91
CA VAL A 2 -1.04 18.17 -28.58
C VAL A 2 0.01 17.73 -27.56
N PHE A 3 0.60 18.66 -26.83
CA PHE A 3 1.51 18.35 -25.73
C PHE A 3 0.68 18.08 -24.47
N ALA A 4 0.78 16.87 -23.91
CA ALA A 4 0.29 16.55 -22.58
C ALA A 4 1.48 16.62 -21.61
N SER A 5 1.38 17.45 -20.58
CA SER A 5 2.36 17.47 -19.51
C SER A 5 2.08 16.32 -18.54
N LYS A 6 2.90 15.28 -18.56
CA LYS A 6 2.88 14.19 -17.58
C LYS A 6 4.25 14.15 -16.90
N LYS A 7 4.29 14.42 -15.59
CA LYS A 7 5.53 14.37 -14.81
C LYS A 7 5.45 13.18 -13.86
N THR A 8 6.35 12.22 -14.01
CA THR A 8 6.61 11.16 -13.02
C THR A 8 7.83 11.61 -12.21
N ILE A 9 7.73 11.57 -10.89
CA ILE A 9 8.81 11.94 -9.98
C ILE A 9 9.27 10.67 -9.29
N TYR A 10 10.55 10.38 -9.40
CA TYR A 10 11.24 9.30 -8.67
C TYR A 10 12.10 9.89 -7.56
N ALA A 11 12.37 9.12 -6.52
CA ALA A 11 13.34 9.50 -5.51
C ALA A 11 14.74 9.57 -6.12
N SER A 12 15.47 10.67 -5.89
CA SER A 12 16.84 10.85 -6.39
C SER A 12 17.80 9.77 -5.88
N GLU A 13 17.48 9.19 -4.73
CA GLU A 13 18.23 8.10 -4.10
C GLU A 13 18.23 6.81 -4.93
N GLN A 14 17.33 6.68 -5.90
CA GLN A 14 17.34 5.54 -6.86
C GLN A 14 18.60 5.54 -7.74
N ASP A 15 19.22 6.69 -7.95
CA ASP A 15 20.45 6.84 -8.74
C ASP A 15 21.72 6.44 -7.96
N ARG A 16 21.62 6.17 -6.65
CA ARG A 16 22.74 5.66 -5.86
C ARG A 16 23.15 4.28 -6.38
N PRO A 17 24.48 4.01 -6.55
CA PRO A 17 24.94 2.74 -7.13
C PRO A 17 24.46 1.49 -6.39
N ASP A 18 24.42 1.54 -5.05
CA ASP A 18 23.95 0.44 -4.20
C ASP A 18 22.45 0.17 -4.38
N VAL A 19 21.64 1.23 -4.48
CA VAL A 19 20.19 1.14 -4.71
C VAL A 19 19.91 0.66 -6.13
N ALA A 20 20.56 1.25 -7.13
CA ALA A 20 20.40 0.86 -8.53
C ALA A 20 20.72 -0.63 -8.75
N LEU A 21 21.81 -1.13 -8.15
CA LEU A 21 22.17 -2.55 -8.21
C LEU A 21 21.12 -3.44 -7.53
N ALA A 22 20.66 -3.07 -6.32
CA ALA A 22 19.64 -3.83 -5.60
C ALA A 22 18.33 -3.90 -6.41
N ARG A 23 17.92 -2.80 -7.06
CA ARG A 23 16.75 -2.73 -7.93
C ARG A 23 16.90 -3.61 -9.18
N GLN A 24 18.08 -3.61 -9.81
CA GLN A 24 18.37 -4.49 -10.95
C GLN A 24 18.28 -5.96 -10.57
N ILE A 25 18.87 -6.34 -9.44
CA ILE A 25 18.81 -7.72 -8.93
C ILE A 25 17.35 -8.12 -8.65
N TRP A 26 16.56 -7.23 -8.02
CA TRP A 26 15.14 -7.50 -7.76
C TRP A 26 14.37 -7.69 -9.06
N ALA A 27 14.47 -6.78 -10.01
CA ALA A 27 13.78 -6.83 -11.29
C ALA A 27 14.12 -8.10 -12.09
N ALA A 28 15.37 -8.57 -12.02
CA ALA A 28 15.78 -9.81 -12.69
C ALA A 28 15.20 -11.08 -12.04
N ASN A 29 14.93 -11.06 -10.73
CA ASN A 29 14.48 -12.23 -9.99
C ASN A 29 12.96 -12.24 -9.72
N GLN A 30 12.28 -11.09 -9.74
CA GLN A 30 10.85 -11.01 -9.34
C GLN A 30 9.94 -11.88 -10.20
N ALA A 31 10.23 -12.02 -11.50
CA ALA A 31 9.46 -12.87 -12.42
C ALA A 31 9.55 -14.37 -12.10
N GLY A 32 10.59 -14.80 -11.36
CA GLY A 32 10.75 -16.17 -10.88
C GLY A 32 10.04 -16.46 -9.55
N LEU A 33 9.50 -15.44 -8.89
CA LEU A 33 8.73 -15.62 -7.67
C LEU A 33 7.33 -16.17 -8.01
N ASN A 34 6.87 -17.16 -7.22
CA ASN A 34 5.49 -17.62 -7.34
C ASN A 34 4.53 -16.56 -6.76
N PHE A 35 3.91 -15.78 -7.64
CA PHE A 35 3.04 -14.65 -7.28
C PHE A 35 1.83 -15.07 -6.44
N GLU A 36 1.35 -16.31 -6.53
CA GLU A 36 0.23 -16.82 -5.73
C GLU A 36 0.58 -16.93 -4.24
N ARG A 37 1.87 -17.03 -3.93
CA ARG A 37 2.38 -17.10 -2.56
C ARG A 37 2.77 -15.74 -1.99
N LEU A 38 2.83 -14.68 -2.80
CA LEU A 38 3.25 -13.36 -2.37
C LEU A 38 2.11 -12.61 -1.68
N VAL A 39 2.42 -12.01 -0.55
CA VAL A 39 1.57 -11.08 0.18
C VAL A 39 2.36 -9.79 0.40
N PHE A 40 1.98 -8.73 -0.30
CA PHE A 40 2.60 -7.42 -0.17
C PHE A 40 1.98 -6.66 0.98
N VAL A 41 2.79 -6.24 1.94
CA VAL A 41 2.33 -5.52 3.13
C VAL A 41 2.91 -4.12 3.17
N ASP A 42 2.08 -3.17 3.59
CA ASP A 42 2.49 -1.78 3.76
C ASP A 42 1.41 -1.02 4.53
N GLU A 43 1.72 0.22 4.93
CA GLU A 43 0.78 1.11 5.58
C GLU A 43 0.66 2.46 4.88
N THR A 44 -0.47 3.11 5.09
CA THR A 44 -0.72 4.43 4.53
C THR A 44 -1.49 5.33 5.48
N GLY A 45 -1.06 6.58 5.58
CA GLY A 45 -1.77 7.58 6.39
C GLY A 45 -3.12 7.95 5.79
N THR A 46 -4.14 8.04 6.65
CA THR A 46 -5.46 8.59 6.35
C THR A 46 -5.78 9.72 7.31
N THR A 47 -6.59 10.69 6.90
CA THR A 47 -6.97 11.81 7.76
C THR A 47 -8.45 12.15 7.63
N THR A 48 -9.04 12.68 8.69
CA THR A 48 -10.42 13.20 8.67
C THR A 48 -10.57 14.48 7.85
N SER A 49 -9.48 15.09 7.41
CA SER A 49 -9.46 16.29 6.55
C SER A 49 -9.40 15.98 5.05
N MET A 50 -9.41 14.69 4.66
CA MET A 50 -9.31 14.32 3.24
C MET A 50 -10.40 14.95 2.39
N VAL A 51 -10.00 15.67 1.34
CA VAL A 51 -10.89 16.29 0.35
C VAL A 51 -10.41 15.95 -1.07
N ARG A 52 -11.31 16.08 -2.04
CA ARG A 52 -10.94 15.96 -3.45
C ARG A 52 -9.99 17.09 -3.82
N MET A 53 -8.83 16.75 -4.37
CA MET A 53 -7.79 17.70 -4.77
C MET A 53 -8.06 18.29 -6.17
N HIS A 54 -8.87 17.61 -6.98
CA HIS A 54 -9.15 17.98 -8.37
C HIS A 54 -10.64 17.80 -8.68
N GLY A 55 -11.14 18.59 -9.60
CA GLY A 55 -12.51 18.52 -10.13
C GLY A 55 -12.55 18.95 -11.58
N TRP A 56 -13.69 18.76 -12.23
CA TRP A 56 -13.95 19.20 -13.59
C TRP A 56 -14.72 20.53 -13.57
N GLY A 57 -14.34 21.46 -14.42
CA GLY A 57 -14.97 22.75 -14.56
C GLY A 57 -14.78 23.30 -15.98
N GLU A 58 -15.44 24.40 -16.31
CA GLU A 58 -15.27 25.08 -17.59
C GLU A 58 -13.82 25.54 -17.78
N LYS A 59 -13.30 25.36 -19.00
CA LYS A 59 -11.95 25.82 -19.35
C LYS A 59 -11.83 27.34 -19.11
N GLY A 60 -10.80 27.75 -18.39
CA GLY A 60 -10.57 29.16 -18.08
C GLY A 60 -11.29 29.68 -16.84
N ARG A 61 -12.12 28.86 -16.17
CA ARG A 61 -12.77 29.22 -14.89
C ARG A 61 -12.09 28.54 -13.70
N LYS A 62 -11.97 29.31 -12.61
CA LYS A 62 -11.46 28.79 -11.35
C LYS A 62 -12.49 27.87 -10.70
N LEU A 63 -12.11 26.64 -10.40
CA LEU A 63 -12.94 25.70 -9.64
C LEU A 63 -12.77 25.99 -8.15
N LEU A 64 -13.86 26.39 -7.48
CA LEU A 64 -13.87 26.65 -6.05
C LEU A 64 -14.49 25.47 -5.31
N ALA A 65 -13.80 24.99 -4.27
CA ALA A 65 -14.30 23.96 -3.38
C ALA A 65 -14.03 24.38 -1.92
N LYS A 66 -14.88 23.88 -1.01
CA LYS A 66 -14.69 24.09 0.43
C LYS A 66 -14.01 22.87 1.02
N ALA A 67 -12.96 23.08 1.82
CA ALA A 67 -12.29 22.07 2.61
C ALA A 67 -12.57 22.31 4.10
N PRO A 68 -12.67 21.25 4.93
CA PRO A 68 -12.76 21.43 6.37
C PRO A 68 -11.49 22.10 6.88
N HIS A 69 -11.66 23.07 7.77
CA HIS A 69 -10.56 23.76 8.44
C HIS A 69 -10.72 23.51 9.95
N GLY A 70 -9.62 23.17 10.64
CA GLY A 70 -9.63 22.89 12.06
C GLY A 70 -8.73 21.69 12.40
N HIS A 71 -8.94 21.13 13.60
CA HIS A 71 -8.20 19.94 14.04
C HIS A 71 -8.67 18.71 13.26
N TRP A 72 -7.73 17.94 12.75
CA TRP A 72 -7.98 16.65 12.10
C TRP A 72 -7.22 15.55 12.80
N MET A 73 -7.78 14.36 12.75
CA MET A 73 -7.12 13.14 13.22
C MET A 73 -6.41 12.47 12.05
N THR A 74 -5.20 12.00 12.33
CA THR A 74 -4.44 11.13 11.44
C THR A 74 -4.52 9.71 11.96
N SER A 75 -4.79 8.76 11.08
CA SER A 75 -4.83 7.33 11.36
C SER A 75 -3.98 6.59 10.34
N THR A 76 -3.51 5.42 10.68
CA THR A 76 -2.75 4.55 9.79
C THR A 76 -3.64 3.40 9.33
N PHE A 77 -3.77 3.24 8.02
CA PHE A 77 -4.39 2.06 7.43
C PHE A 77 -3.27 1.09 7.02
N VAL A 78 -3.37 -0.15 7.49
CA VAL A 78 -2.44 -1.25 7.16
C VAL A 78 -3.20 -2.39 6.53
N ALA A 79 -2.60 -3.08 5.57
CA ALA A 79 -3.18 -4.25 4.91
C ALA A 79 -2.12 -5.10 4.22
N GLY A 80 -2.49 -6.32 3.87
CA GLY A 80 -1.79 -7.17 2.91
C GLY A 80 -2.51 -7.21 1.57
N LEU A 81 -1.77 -7.24 0.47
CA LEU A 81 -2.29 -7.48 -0.88
C LEU A 81 -1.81 -8.83 -1.38
N ARG A 82 -2.75 -9.71 -1.69
CA ARG A 82 -2.54 -10.96 -2.41
C ARG A 82 -3.19 -10.88 -3.80
N HIS A 83 -2.83 -11.78 -4.71
CA HIS A 83 -3.37 -11.81 -6.07
C HIS A 83 -4.91 -11.89 -6.16
N ASP A 84 -5.56 -12.42 -5.14
CA ASP A 84 -7.01 -12.65 -5.07
C ASP A 84 -7.75 -11.71 -4.12
N GLY A 85 -7.05 -10.86 -3.36
CA GLY A 85 -7.74 -9.95 -2.43
C GLY A 85 -6.83 -9.16 -1.50
N ILE A 86 -7.48 -8.38 -0.65
CA ILE A 86 -6.87 -7.64 0.45
C ILE A 86 -7.00 -8.47 1.72
N LEU A 87 -5.91 -8.64 2.45
CA LEU A 87 -5.81 -9.40 3.70
C LEU A 87 -5.65 -8.46 4.89
N ALA A 88 -6.22 -8.84 6.02
CA ALA A 88 -6.06 -8.20 7.34
C ALA A 88 -6.15 -6.66 7.32
N PRO A 89 -7.12 -6.03 6.61
CA PRO A 89 -7.22 -4.58 6.56
C PRO A 89 -7.58 -4.02 7.92
N GLN A 90 -6.76 -3.10 8.45
CA GLN A 90 -6.98 -2.47 9.75
C GLN A 90 -6.73 -0.96 9.71
N LEU A 91 -7.56 -0.19 10.43
CA LEU A 91 -7.35 1.23 10.67
C LEU A 91 -6.91 1.43 12.12
N ILE A 92 -5.74 2.03 12.31
CA ILE A 92 -5.09 2.23 13.61
C ILE A 92 -5.09 3.73 13.92
N PRO A 93 -5.56 4.18 15.12
CA PRO A 93 -5.69 5.60 15.46
C PRO A 93 -4.36 6.25 15.86
N CYS A 94 -3.22 5.68 15.48
CA CYS A 94 -1.89 6.19 15.77
C CYS A 94 -0.91 5.88 14.64
N PRO A 95 0.28 6.48 14.63
CA PRO A 95 1.36 6.12 13.70
C PRO A 95 1.80 4.65 13.89
N MET A 96 2.19 4.00 12.80
CA MET A 96 2.76 2.66 12.83
C MET A 96 4.11 2.67 13.55
N THR A 97 4.27 1.72 14.47
CA THR A 97 5.56 1.39 15.10
C THR A 97 5.89 -0.06 14.85
N GLY A 98 7.15 -0.45 15.04
CA GLY A 98 7.56 -1.85 14.85
C GLY A 98 6.76 -2.85 15.72
N ASN A 99 6.44 -2.47 16.97
CA ASN A 99 5.65 -3.32 17.87
C ASN A 99 4.20 -3.46 17.38
N ILE A 100 3.57 -2.36 16.93
CA ILE A 100 2.21 -2.39 16.41
C ILE A 100 2.17 -3.20 15.11
N PHE A 101 3.19 -3.06 14.25
CA PHE A 101 3.29 -3.83 13.02
C PHE A 101 3.47 -5.34 13.30
N GLN A 102 4.33 -5.69 14.26
CA GLN A 102 4.50 -7.08 14.69
C GLN A 102 3.20 -7.65 15.25
N GLN A 103 2.52 -6.95 16.14
CA GLN A 103 1.24 -7.37 16.69
C GLN A 103 0.18 -7.56 15.60
N TRP A 104 0.09 -6.64 14.63
CA TRP A 104 -0.81 -6.79 13.50
C TRP A 104 -0.48 -8.00 12.62
N LEU A 105 0.80 -8.28 12.40
CA LEU A 105 1.23 -9.51 11.70
C LEU A 105 0.75 -10.77 12.43
N GLU A 106 1.02 -10.85 13.74
CA GLU A 106 0.72 -12.04 14.56
C GLU A 106 -0.78 -12.26 14.73
N GLU A 107 -1.53 -11.20 15.04
CA GLU A 107 -2.94 -11.30 15.39
C GLU A 107 -3.90 -11.24 14.18
N CYS A 108 -3.50 -10.57 13.09
CA CYS A 108 -4.40 -10.30 11.97
C CYS A 108 -3.94 -10.96 10.68
N LEU A 109 -2.68 -10.76 10.24
CA LEU A 109 -2.26 -11.20 8.91
C LEU A 109 -1.94 -12.70 8.85
N ILE A 110 -1.13 -13.21 9.77
CA ILE A 110 -0.71 -14.61 9.80
C ILE A 110 -1.92 -15.58 9.81
N PRO A 111 -2.99 -15.34 10.60
CA PRO A 111 -4.17 -16.20 10.58
C PRO A 111 -4.91 -16.27 9.23
N GLU A 112 -4.77 -15.27 8.37
CA GLU A 112 -5.38 -15.22 7.03
C GLU A 112 -4.49 -15.80 5.92
N MET A 113 -3.25 -16.18 6.25
CA MET A 113 -2.29 -16.68 5.27
C MET A 113 -2.13 -18.20 5.33
N ALA A 114 -1.89 -18.81 4.17
CA ALA A 114 -1.53 -20.23 4.12
C ALA A 114 -0.04 -20.44 4.43
N PRO A 115 0.34 -21.56 5.06
CA PRO A 115 1.74 -21.94 5.22
C PRO A 115 2.50 -21.92 3.89
N GLY A 116 3.72 -21.43 3.93
CA GLY A 116 4.54 -21.24 2.74
C GLY A 116 4.26 -19.96 1.96
N SER A 117 3.35 -19.08 2.43
CA SER A 117 3.22 -17.71 1.91
C SER A 117 4.51 -16.91 2.16
N ILE A 118 4.73 -15.89 1.34
CA ILE A 118 5.91 -15.03 1.43
C ILE A 118 5.44 -13.59 1.61
N VAL A 119 5.70 -13.01 2.77
CA VAL A 119 5.44 -11.60 3.03
C VAL A 119 6.51 -10.76 2.32
N VAL A 120 6.08 -9.78 1.55
CA VAL A 120 6.95 -8.80 0.90
C VAL A 120 6.66 -7.44 1.52
N ALA A 121 7.63 -6.90 2.27
CA ALA A 121 7.54 -5.61 2.92
C ALA A 121 8.51 -4.60 2.29
N ASP A 122 8.26 -3.33 2.47
CA ASP A 122 9.23 -2.31 2.12
C ASP A 122 10.46 -2.33 3.07
N ASN A 123 11.42 -1.48 2.79
CA ASN A 123 12.68 -1.46 3.51
C ASN A 123 12.69 -0.49 4.71
N LEU A 124 11.53 -0.16 5.29
CA LEU A 124 11.43 0.71 6.47
C LEU A 124 11.96 0.02 7.73
N SER A 125 12.51 0.81 8.66
CA SER A 125 13.04 0.31 9.92
C SER A 125 11.96 -0.34 10.80
N ALA A 126 10.73 0.14 10.73
CA ALA A 126 9.60 -0.44 11.46
C ALA A 126 9.31 -1.89 11.06
N HIS A 127 9.58 -2.27 9.80
CA HIS A 127 9.40 -3.64 9.30
C HIS A 127 10.61 -4.56 9.59
N LYS A 128 11.68 -4.04 10.21
CA LYS A 128 12.92 -4.78 10.48
C LYS A 128 13.15 -5.10 11.95
N VAL A 129 12.13 -4.98 12.79
CA VAL A 129 12.19 -5.40 14.19
C VAL A 129 12.45 -6.89 14.25
N ALA A 130 13.37 -7.32 15.15
CA ALA A 130 13.86 -8.70 15.20
C ALA A 130 12.75 -9.76 15.31
N GLY A 131 11.66 -9.48 16.04
CA GLY A 131 10.53 -10.39 16.21
C GLY A 131 9.73 -10.66 14.94
N ILE A 132 9.72 -9.75 13.95
CA ILE A 132 8.92 -9.88 12.72
C ILE A 132 9.35 -11.09 11.89
N ARG A 133 10.64 -11.25 11.68
CA ARG A 133 11.17 -12.42 10.95
C ARG A 133 10.85 -13.71 11.67
N GLN A 134 11.08 -13.75 12.97
CA GLN A 134 10.88 -14.96 13.78
C GLN A 134 9.42 -15.40 13.79
N CYS A 135 8.46 -14.48 13.99
CA CYS A 135 7.04 -14.84 14.02
C CYS A 135 6.54 -15.40 12.67
N LEU A 136 7.07 -14.89 11.56
CA LEU A 136 6.75 -15.41 10.22
C LEU A 136 7.37 -16.79 9.98
N GLU A 137 8.65 -16.99 10.38
CA GLU A 137 9.33 -18.28 10.27
C GLU A 137 8.66 -19.35 11.14
N ASP A 138 8.27 -19.01 12.37
CA ASP A 138 7.54 -19.92 13.27
C ASP A 138 6.17 -20.33 12.71
N ALA A 139 5.56 -19.45 11.91
CA ALA A 139 4.32 -19.74 11.18
C ALA A 139 4.54 -20.46 9.83
N GLY A 140 5.77 -20.83 9.50
CA GLY A 140 6.13 -21.47 8.22
C GLY A 140 6.04 -20.56 7.00
N MET A 141 6.24 -19.26 7.18
CA MET A 141 6.16 -18.23 6.15
C MET A 141 7.52 -17.61 5.85
N GLY A 142 7.69 -17.09 4.62
CA GLY A 142 8.89 -16.37 4.21
C GLY A 142 8.75 -14.86 4.37
N LEU A 143 9.89 -14.16 4.43
CA LEU A 143 9.94 -12.71 4.45
C LEU A 143 10.97 -12.21 3.43
N LEU A 144 10.53 -11.34 2.54
CA LEU A 144 11.37 -10.61 1.59
C LEU A 144 11.23 -9.10 1.81
N TYR A 145 12.30 -8.37 1.59
CA TYR A 145 12.27 -6.91 1.60
C TYR A 145 12.51 -6.37 0.20
N LEU A 146 11.68 -5.41 -0.20
CA LEU A 146 11.87 -4.65 -1.42
C LEU A 146 13.19 -3.86 -1.36
N PRO A 147 13.82 -3.57 -2.49
CA PRO A 147 14.94 -2.64 -2.53
C PRO A 147 14.53 -1.27 -1.96
N PRO A 148 15.43 -0.51 -1.37
CA PRO A 148 15.14 0.84 -0.92
C PRO A 148 14.58 1.71 -2.06
N TYR A 149 13.69 2.63 -1.72
CA TYR A 149 13.09 3.61 -2.66
C TYR A 149 12.41 2.97 -3.89
N SER A 150 11.70 1.85 -3.69
CA SER A 150 11.12 1.06 -4.78
C SER A 150 9.59 0.87 -4.67
N PRO A 151 8.80 1.96 -4.57
CA PRO A 151 7.34 1.85 -4.51
C PRO A 151 6.74 1.29 -5.82
N ASP A 152 7.45 1.37 -6.93
CA ASP A 152 7.07 0.80 -8.23
C ASP A 152 7.09 -0.74 -8.22
N PHE A 153 7.87 -1.37 -7.35
CA PHE A 153 7.84 -2.82 -7.11
C PHE A 153 6.82 -3.23 -6.04
N ASN A 154 6.13 -2.27 -5.40
CA ASN A 154 5.15 -2.55 -4.38
C ASN A 154 3.72 -2.38 -4.93
N PRO A 155 3.02 -3.47 -5.35
CA PRO A 155 1.70 -3.36 -5.96
C PRO A 155 0.61 -2.83 -5.01
N ILE A 156 0.80 -2.90 -3.68
CA ILE A 156 -0.16 -2.39 -2.70
C ILE A 156 -0.28 -0.85 -2.74
N GLU A 157 0.72 -0.15 -3.27
CA GLU A 157 0.65 1.30 -3.48
C GLU A 157 -0.48 1.71 -4.45
N LEU A 158 -0.80 0.86 -5.43
CA LEU A 158 -1.94 1.07 -6.32
C LEU A 158 -3.27 0.90 -5.57
N VAL A 159 -3.33 -0.06 -4.64
CA VAL A 159 -4.47 -0.21 -3.71
C VAL A 159 -4.65 1.07 -2.89
N PHE A 160 -3.58 1.58 -2.29
CA PHE A 160 -3.63 2.81 -1.49
C PHE A 160 -4.00 4.04 -2.30
N SER A 161 -3.56 4.13 -3.53
CA SER A 161 -3.96 5.21 -4.44
C SER A 161 -5.48 5.22 -4.67
N LYS A 162 -6.07 4.06 -5.00
CA LYS A 162 -7.52 3.90 -5.18
C LYS A 162 -8.27 4.13 -3.87
N LEU A 163 -7.78 3.53 -2.76
CA LEU A 163 -8.35 3.68 -1.42
C LEU A 163 -8.47 5.16 -1.04
N LYS A 164 -7.36 5.92 -1.13
CA LYS A 164 -7.35 7.36 -0.84
C LYS A 164 -8.29 8.15 -1.74
N ALA A 165 -8.41 7.80 -3.01
CA ALA A 165 -9.35 8.44 -3.92
C ALA A 165 -10.80 8.20 -3.48
N LEU A 166 -11.14 6.99 -3.06
CA LEU A 166 -12.47 6.63 -2.57
C LEU A 166 -12.78 7.28 -1.22
N LEU A 167 -11.82 7.30 -0.28
CA LEU A 167 -11.96 7.99 1.01
C LEU A 167 -12.19 9.51 0.84
N ARG A 168 -11.47 10.15 -0.08
CA ARG A 168 -11.71 11.57 -0.44
C ARG A 168 -13.12 11.80 -0.98
N ARG A 169 -13.68 10.82 -1.70
CA ARG A 169 -15.07 10.88 -2.19
C ARG A 169 -16.09 10.67 -1.08
N ALA A 170 -15.80 9.78 -0.13
CA ALA A 170 -16.65 9.51 1.03
C ALA A 170 -16.74 10.71 1.98
N ALA A 171 -15.71 11.57 1.99
CA ALA A 171 -15.64 12.77 2.83
C ALA A 171 -15.89 12.48 4.33
N ALA A 172 -15.41 11.34 4.82
CA ALA A 172 -15.53 10.93 6.22
C ALA A 172 -14.79 11.92 7.14
N ARG A 173 -15.45 12.37 8.24
CA ARG A 173 -14.97 13.45 9.11
C ARG A 173 -14.68 13.00 10.54
N SER A 174 -14.81 11.72 10.84
CA SER A 174 -14.45 11.10 12.11
C SER A 174 -13.76 9.76 11.86
N PHE A 175 -13.10 9.23 12.89
CA PHE A 175 -12.49 7.90 12.83
C PHE A 175 -13.51 6.82 12.48
N ASP A 176 -14.65 6.82 13.18
CA ASP A 176 -15.72 5.85 12.95
C ASP A 176 -16.29 5.96 11.53
N ALA A 177 -16.47 7.18 11.02
CA ALA A 177 -16.91 7.40 9.64
C ALA A 177 -15.89 6.89 8.61
N ILE A 178 -14.59 6.96 8.91
CA ILE A 178 -13.55 6.34 8.05
C ILE A 178 -13.66 4.82 8.13
N CYS A 179 -13.83 4.24 9.33
CA CYS A 179 -14.02 2.79 9.50
C CYS A 179 -15.23 2.30 8.69
N ASP A 180 -16.37 2.97 8.78
CA ASP A 180 -17.57 2.59 8.03
C ASP A 180 -17.41 2.75 6.51
N ALA A 181 -16.74 3.82 6.07
CA ALA A 181 -16.40 4.00 4.67
C ALA A 181 -15.48 2.89 4.15
N LEU A 182 -14.49 2.46 4.95
CA LEU A 182 -13.56 1.39 4.59
C LEU A 182 -14.27 0.07 4.34
N LYS A 183 -15.26 -0.32 5.15
CA LYS A 183 -16.06 -1.55 4.94
C LYS A 183 -16.60 -1.62 3.51
N THR A 184 -17.27 -0.55 3.05
CA THR A 184 -17.83 -0.47 1.69
C THR A 184 -16.76 -0.30 0.60
N ILE A 185 -15.64 0.37 0.92
CA ILE A 185 -14.56 0.61 -0.05
C ILE A 185 -13.79 -0.67 -0.34
N LEU A 186 -13.52 -1.49 0.68
CA LEU A 186 -12.76 -2.74 0.54
C LEU A 186 -13.48 -3.75 -0.36
N GLU A 187 -14.81 -3.79 -0.35
CA GLU A 187 -15.63 -4.62 -1.26
C GLU A 187 -15.44 -4.29 -2.75
N LYS A 188 -14.88 -3.13 -3.07
CA LYS A 188 -14.62 -2.69 -4.46
C LYS A 188 -13.30 -3.19 -5.03
N PHE A 189 -12.48 -3.87 -4.23
CA PHE A 189 -11.26 -4.51 -4.69
C PHE A 189 -11.55 -5.95 -5.07
N ARG A 190 -11.73 -6.18 -6.37
CA ARG A 190 -12.06 -7.51 -6.89
C ARG A 190 -10.80 -8.34 -7.15
N PRO A 191 -10.86 -9.68 -7.09
CA PRO A 191 -9.71 -10.56 -7.35
C PRO A 191 -8.96 -10.22 -8.64
N ASN A 192 -9.67 -10.04 -9.75
CA ASN A 192 -9.04 -9.67 -11.03
C ASN A 192 -8.27 -8.34 -10.96
N GLU A 193 -8.75 -7.38 -10.17
CA GLU A 193 -8.07 -6.11 -9.99
C GLU A 193 -6.81 -6.28 -9.15
N CYS A 194 -6.87 -7.07 -8.08
CA CYS A 194 -5.72 -7.40 -7.25
C CYS A 194 -4.63 -8.11 -8.08
N ALA A 195 -5.01 -9.10 -8.88
CA ALA A 195 -4.08 -9.76 -9.81
C ALA A 195 -3.45 -8.78 -10.81
N ASN A 196 -4.23 -7.81 -11.33
CA ASN A 196 -3.72 -6.79 -12.24
C ASN A 196 -2.72 -5.83 -11.59
N TYR A 197 -2.83 -5.55 -10.27
CA TYR A 197 -1.83 -4.77 -9.55
C TYR A 197 -0.49 -5.51 -9.48
N LEU A 198 -0.49 -6.81 -9.19
CA LEU A 198 0.72 -7.63 -9.20
C LEU A 198 1.32 -7.71 -10.62
N LYS A 199 0.48 -7.87 -11.64
CA LYS A 199 0.92 -7.85 -13.04
C LYS A 199 1.55 -6.51 -13.43
N HIS A 200 0.95 -5.39 -13.03
CA HIS A 200 1.47 -4.05 -13.29
C HIS A 200 2.86 -3.84 -12.65
N ALA A 201 3.08 -4.37 -11.46
CA ALA A 201 4.37 -4.32 -10.76
C ALA A 201 5.38 -5.36 -11.25
N GLY A 202 5.05 -6.21 -12.26
CA GLY A 202 5.97 -7.14 -12.92
C GLY A 202 6.09 -8.53 -12.29
N TYR A 203 5.18 -8.92 -11.40
CA TYR A 203 5.20 -10.25 -10.73
C TYR A 203 4.47 -11.34 -11.52
N VAL A 204 3.68 -10.98 -12.53
CA VAL A 204 2.97 -11.92 -13.39
C VAL A 204 3.44 -11.72 -14.80
N GLN A 205 4.00 -12.77 -15.40
CA GLN A 205 4.37 -12.77 -16.83
C GLN A 205 3.10 -12.77 -17.70
N THR A 206 3.16 -12.04 -18.80
CA THR A 206 2.10 -12.02 -19.84
C THR A 206 2.24 -13.19 -20.78
#